data_487f63f68fb8519da627377c4bf5aa58
#
_entry.id   487f63f68fb8519da627377c4bf5aa58
#
_cell.length_a   1.000
_cell.length_b   1.000
_cell.length_c   1.000
_cell.angle_alpha   90.00
_cell.angle_beta   90.00
_cell.angle_gamma   90.00
#
_symmetry.space_group_name_H-M   'P 1'
#
loop_
_entity.id
_entity.type
_entity.pdbx_description
1 polymer ?
#
loop_
_entity_poly.entity_id
_entity_poly.type
_entity_poly.pdbx_seq_one_letter_code
_entity_poly.pdbx_strand_id
1 'polypeptide(L)'
;MKKLFLILIILTLMSQKAYAVTLSKALLQAYNNNPVLNAERENIEVSKEDLDISKSEFLPSVTLSGSKSQENTEKLTNRSGTSTAKNDVDPKTQSILIEQTIFQGFAGIAGLEKNKIGLDLAQAKLLKVEQEILYKAIEAYSGLIYSNEKLNINQRNVNLLERQVETDQARLERGQITLADLAQSESSLAGAQAKFIQTRNEKITAKLVYEKIIGPIVNTNNLNK
;
A
#
# COMPACT_ATOMS: atom_id res chain seq x y z
N MET A 1 16.95 -46.42 -17.50
CA MET A 1 17.18 -45.08 -18.11
C MET A 1 16.08 -44.07 -17.77
N LYS A 2 14.78 -44.37 -17.93
CA LYS A 2 13.69 -43.44 -17.62
C LYS A 2 13.64 -42.96 -16.14
N LYS A 3 13.91 -43.85 -15.16
CA LYS A 3 13.94 -43.49 -13.72
C LYS A 3 15.12 -42.58 -13.35
N LEU A 4 16.28 -42.76 -14.00
CA LEU A 4 17.46 -41.92 -13.77
C LEU A 4 17.28 -40.54 -14.35
N PHE A 5 16.59 -40.42 -15.50
CA PHE A 5 16.23 -39.12 -16.12
C PHE A 5 15.20 -38.34 -15.29
N LEU A 6 14.25 -39.04 -14.66
CA LEU A 6 13.27 -38.40 -13.75
C LEU A 6 13.93 -37.85 -12.48
N ILE A 7 14.89 -38.59 -11.91
CA ILE A 7 15.68 -38.14 -10.75
C ILE A 7 16.53 -36.91 -11.08
N LEU A 8 17.13 -36.88 -12.30
CA LEU A 8 17.92 -35.74 -12.75
C LEU A 8 17.05 -34.49 -12.94
N ILE A 9 15.83 -34.61 -13.46
CA ILE A 9 14.86 -33.52 -13.62
C ILE A 9 14.40 -33.01 -12.24
N ILE A 10 14.15 -33.88 -11.28
CA ILE A 10 13.77 -33.49 -9.91
C ILE A 10 14.94 -32.78 -9.21
N LEU A 11 16.17 -33.18 -9.43
CA LEU A 11 17.37 -32.57 -8.86
C LEU A 11 17.62 -31.15 -9.42
N THR A 12 17.31 -30.91 -10.69
CA THR A 12 17.45 -29.60 -11.34
C THR A 12 16.33 -28.62 -10.91
N LEU A 13 15.14 -29.11 -10.57
CA LEU A 13 14.04 -28.29 -10.05
C LEU A 13 14.25 -27.85 -8.59
N MET A 14 15.11 -28.52 -7.83
CA MET A 14 15.40 -28.17 -6.43
C MET A 14 16.47 -27.10 -6.24
N SER A 15 17.17 -26.66 -7.27
CA SER A 15 18.14 -25.56 -7.17
C SER A 15 17.47 -24.18 -7.21
N GLN A 16 16.51 -23.92 -6.36
CA GLN A 16 16.08 -22.55 -6.07
C GLN A 16 17.23 -21.86 -5.33
N LYS A 17 18.06 -21.14 -6.10
CA LYS A 17 19.05 -20.25 -5.50
C LYS A 17 18.32 -19.25 -4.63
N ALA A 18 18.45 -19.40 -3.33
CA ALA A 18 18.04 -18.39 -2.37
C ALA A 18 18.95 -17.17 -2.57
N TYR A 19 18.56 -16.29 -3.50
CA TYR A 19 19.27 -15.03 -3.69
C TYR A 19 19.08 -14.18 -2.45
N ALA A 20 20.18 -13.73 -1.87
CA ALA A 20 20.15 -12.70 -0.84
C ALA A 20 19.41 -11.47 -1.38
N VAL A 21 18.46 -10.95 -0.62
CA VAL A 21 17.75 -9.73 -0.98
C VAL A 21 18.69 -8.56 -0.65
N THR A 22 19.18 -7.89 -1.69
CA THR A 22 19.99 -6.67 -1.54
C THR A 22 19.10 -5.46 -1.33
N LEU A 23 19.66 -4.39 -0.73
CA LEU A 23 18.95 -3.11 -0.57
C LEU A 23 18.39 -2.60 -1.90
N SER A 24 19.18 -2.66 -2.97
CA SER A 24 18.73 -2.23 -4.31
C SER A 24 17.51 -3.00 -4.81
N LYS A 25 17.47 -4.32 -4.56
CA LYS A 25 16.32 -5.16 -4.91
C LYS A 25 15.08 -4.80 -4.07
N ALA A 26 15.26 -4.56 -2.79
CA ALA A 26 14.19 -4.14 -1.89
C ALA A 26 13.61 -2.77 -2.30
N LEU A 27 14.48 -1.81 -2.64
CA LEU A 27 14.05 -0.49 -3.14
C LEU A 27 13.30 -0.59 -4.45
N LEU A 28 13.78 -1.39 -5.40
CA LEU A 28 13.09 -1.62 -6.67
C LEU A 28 11.71 -2.28 -6.46
N GLN A 29 11.62 -3.23 -5.54
CA GLN A 29 10.35 -3.88 -5.20
C GLN A 29 9.38 -2.89 -4.57
N ALA A 30 9.82 -2.05 -3.64
CA ALA A 30 9.01 -0.99 -3.04
C ALA A 30 8.54 0.01 -4.11
N TYR A 31 9.44 0.46 -4.99
CA TYR A 31 9.12 1.41 -6.06
C TYR A 31 8.06 0.88 -7.04
N ASN A 32 8.12 -0.40 -7.39
CA ASN A 32 7.20 -0.98 -8.37
C ASN A 32 5.86 -1.41 -7.75
N ASN A 33 5.87 -1.91 -6.51
CA ASN A 33 4.72 -2.62 -5.96
C ASN A 33 4.03 -1.90 -4.80
N ASN A 34 4.58 -0.77 -4.31
CA ASN A 34 3.98 -0.09 -3.18
C ASN A 34 2.62 0.53 -3.59
N PRO A 35 1.52 0.18 -2.90
CA PRO A 35 0.18 0.62 -3.30
C PRO A 35 -0.03 2.13 -3.15
N VAL A 36 0.66 2.78 -2.21
CA VAL A 36 0.57 4.24 -2.02
C VAL A 36 1.21 4.96 -3.19
N LEU A 37 2.37 4.48 -3.65
CA LEU A 37 3.06 5.05 -4.79
C LEU A 37 2.27 4.83 -6.10
N ASN A 38 1.67 3.65 -6.26
CA ASN A 38 0.84 3.37 -7.43
C ASN A 38 -0.42 4.24 -7.45
N ALA A 39 -1.06 4.46 -6.31
CA ALA A 39 -2.20 5.38 -6.21
C ALA A 39 -1.82 6.82 -6.61
N GLU A 40 -0.62 7.30 -6.23
CA GLU A 40 -0.18 8.64 -6.61
C GLU A 40 0.18 8.73 -8.11
N ARG A 41 0.63 7.64 -8.72
CA ARG A 41 0.79 7.57 -10.19
C ARG A 41 -0.55 7.71 -10.93
N GLU A 42 -1.59 7.04 -10.44
CA GLU A 42 -2.94 7.18 -10.99
C GLU A 42 -3.51 8.60 -10.80
N ASN A 43 -3.15 9.31 -9.72
CA ASN A 43 -3.54 10.71 -9.52
C ASN A 43 -3.01 11.65 -10.62
N ILE A 44 -1.88 11.32 -11.26
CA ILE A 44 -1.42 12.07 -12.44
C ILE A 44 -2.38 11.89 -13.62
N GLU A 45 -2.84 10.66 -13.85
CA GLU A 45 -3.81 10.40 -14.92
C GLU A 45 -5.12 11.16 -14.67
N VAL A 46 -5.61 11.17 -13.41
CA VAL A 46 -6.77 12.00 -13.03
C VAL A 46 -6.53 13.48 -13.35
N SER A 47 -5.35 14.02 -13.02
CA SER A 47 -5.04 15.43 -13.30
C SER A 47 -4.88 15.72 -14.80
N LYS A 48 -4.49 14.75 -15.61
CA LYS A 48 -4.49 14.86 -17.09
C LYS A 48 -5.92 14.89 -17.63
N GLU A 49 -6.80 14.02 -17.12
CA GLU A 49 -8.21 14.01 -17.52
C GLU A 49 -8.92 15.32 -17.11
N ASP A 50 -8.63 15.87 -15.93
CA ASP A 50 -9.16 17.18 -15.52
C ASP A 50 -8.72 18.30 -16.47
N LEU A 51 -7.47 18.25 -16.97
CA LEU A 51 -6.97 19.16 -17.97
C LEU A 51 -7.71 18.98 -19.31
N ASP A 52 -7.99 17.74 -19.72
CA ASP A 52 -8.71 17.45 -20.97
C ASP A 52 -10.19 17.82 -20.86
N ILE A 53 -10.81 17.65 -19.68
CA ILE A 53 -12.14 18.18 -19.40
C ILE A 53 -12.17 19.70 -19.57
N SER A 54 -11.17 20.42 -19.03
CA SER A 54 -11.10 21.88 -19.23
C SER A 54 -10.92 22.30 -20.69
N LYS A 55 -10.21 21.51 -21.49
CA LYS A 55 -10.13 21.72 -22.95
C LYS A 55 -11.48 21.50 -23.63
N SER A 56 -12.26 20.54 -23.14
CA SER A 56 -13.58 20.22 -23.70
C SER A 56 -14.60 21.34 -23.49
N GLU A 57 -14.42 22.22 -22.50
CA GLU A 57 -15.26 23.41 -22.31
C GLU A 57 -15.25 24.37 -23.50
N PHE A 58 -14.22 24.31 -24.34
CA PHE A 58 -14.13 25.09 -25.60
C PHE A 58 -14.79 24.39 -26.79
N LEU A 59 -15.35 23.21 -26.62
CA LEU A 59 -16.05 22.46 -27.66
C LEU A 59 -17.57 22.57 -27.48
N PRO A 60 -18.37 22.41 -28.56
CA PRO A 60 -19.82 22.35 -28.45
C PRO A 60 -20.26 21.12 -27.66
N SER A 61 -21.21 21.31 -26.75
CA SER A 61 -21.92 20.22 -26.07
C SER A 61 -23.12 19.77 -26.90
N VAL A 62 -23.35 18.46 -26.95
CA VAL A 62 -24.52 17.86 -27.67
C VAL A 62 -25.30 17.06 -26.64
N THR A 63 -26.52 17.51 -26.37
CA THR A 63 -27.43 16.83 -25.44
C THR A 63 -28.60 16.23 -26.22
N LEU A 64 -28.77 14.92 -26.13
CA LEU A 64 -29.93 14.20 -26.61
C LEU A 64 -30.88 13.93 -25.46
N SER A 65 -32.11 14.41 -25.53
CA SER A 65 -33.11 14.13 -24.52
C SER A 65 -34.39 13.56 -25.13
N GLY A 66 -35.04 12.65 -24.41
CA GLY A 66 -36.30 12.07 -24.79
C GLY A 66 -37.21 11.88 -23.59
N SER A 67 -38.45 12.28 -23.70
CA SER A 67 -39.48 12.04 -22.70
C SER A 67 -40.72 11.42 -23.31
N LYS A 68 -41.33 10.53 -22.55
CA LYS A 68 -42.65 10.00 -22.80
C LYS A 68 -43.47 10.18 -21.53
N SER A 69 -44.61 10.87 -21.64
CA SER A 69 -45.54 11.00 -20.53
C SER A 69 -46.92 10.50 -20.97
N GLN A 70 -47.75 10.17 -20.01
CA GLN A 70 -49.15 9.87 -20.18
C GLN A 70 -49.96 10.93 -19.46
N GLU A 71 -50.82 11.62 -20.17
CA GLU A 71 -51.63 12.68 -19.61
C GLU A 71 -53.11 12.32 -19.81
N ASN A 72 -53.80 12.10 -18.69
CA ASN A 72 -55.21 11.80 -18.63
C ASN A 72 -55.96 13.03 -18.10
N THR A 73 -56.68 13.73 -18.96
CA THR A 73 -57.44 14.89 -18.56
C THR A 73 -58.94 14.57 -18.59
N GLU A 74 -59.56 14.55 -17.41
CA GLU A 74 -60.95 14.18 -17.27
C GLU A 74 -61.96 15.32 -17.58
N LYS A 75 -61.50 16.58 -17.54
CA LYS A 75 -62.36 17.78 -17.77
C LYS A 75 -61.58 18.82 -18.59
N LEU A 76 -61.53 18.65 -19.88
CA LEU A 76 -61.12 19.71 -20.80
C LEU A 76 -62.32 20.62 -21.10
N THR A 77 -62.25 21.87 -20.72
CA THR A 77 -63.25 22.88 -21.08
C THR A 77 -62.81 23.65 -22.32
N ASN A 78 -63.73 23.87 -23.24
CA ASN A 78 -63.50 24.77 -24.37
C ASN A 78 -63.35 26.21 -23.89
N ARG A 79 -62.90 27.13 -24.76
CA ARG A 79 -62.64 28.55 -24.43
C ARG A 79 -63.89 29.30 -23.92
N SER A 80 -65.08 28.80 -24.24
CA SER A 80 -66.34 29.35 -23.78
C SER A 80 -66.92 28.69 -22.52
N GLY A 81 -66.22 27.69 -21.95
CA GLY A 81 -66.63 27.03 -20.71
C GLY A 81 -67.88 26.12 -20.82
N THR A 82 -68.35 25.87 -22.04
CA THR A 82 -69.65 25.23 -22.25
C THR A 82 -69.56 23.73 -22.57
N SER A 83 -68.43 23.18 -22.87
CA SER A 83 -68.26 21.74 -23.08
C SER A 83 -67.02 21.16 -22.40
N THR A 84 -67.16 19.97 -21.83
CA THR A 84 -66.13 19.21 -21.23
C THR A 84 -65.90 17.91 -21.99
N ALA A 85 -64.64 17.58 -22.28
CA ALA A 85 -64.26 16.33 -22.93
C ALA A 85 -63.20 15.59 -22.10
N LYS A 86 -63.20 14.25 -22.17
CA LYS A 86 -62.10 13.42 -21.74
C LYS A 86 -61.05 13.38 -22.84
N ASN A 87 -59.80 13.60 -22.49
CA ASN A 87 -58.70 13.45 -23.44
C ASN A 87 -57.54 12.71 -22.79
N ASP A 88 -57.16 11.61 -23.42
CA ASP A 88 -55.98 10.82 -23.05
C ASP A 88 -54.90 11.07 -24.11
N VAL A 89 -53.78 11.64 -23.72
CA VAL A 89 -52.70 11.95 -24.64
C VAL A 89 -51.41 11.34 -24.11
N ASP A 90 -50.67 10.68 -24.97
CA ASP A 90 -49.34 10.14 -24.71
C ASP A 90 -48.30 11.02 -25.43
N PRO A 91 -47.93 12.18 -24.91
CA PRO A 91 -46.95 13.03 -25.56
C PRO A 91 -45.55 12.39 -25.50
N LYS A 92 -44.91 12.39 -26.65
CA LYS A 92 -43.51 11.97 -26.80
C LYS A 92 -42.72 13.15 -27.34
N THR A 93 -41.68 13.52 -26.61
CA THR A 93 -40.79 14.61 -27.03
C THR A 93 -39.38 14.05 -27.18
N GLN A 94 -38.77 14.36 -28.31
CA GLN A 94 -37.34 14.08 -28.56
C GLN A 94 -36.70 15.39 -28.98
N SER A 95 -35.57 15.72 -28.37
CA SER A 95 -34.82 16.94 -28.70
C SER A 95 -33.32 16.69 -28.74
N ILE A 96 -32.66 17.33 -29.69
CA ILE A 96 -31.21 17.44 -29.79
C ILE A 96 -30.89 18.90 -29.55
N LEU A 97 -30.11 19.17 -28.48
CA LEU A 97 -29.63 20.50 -28.17
C LEU A 97 -28.11 20.53 -28.40
N ILE A 98 -27.67 21.45 -29.25
CA ILE A 98 -26.25 21.76 -29.48
C ILE A 98 -25.99 23.13 -28.88
N GLU A 99 -25.09 23.21 -27.91
CA GLU A 99 -24.75 24.45 -27.20
C GLU A 99 -23.25 24.71 -27.29
N GLN A 100 -22.87 25.91 -27.70
CA GLN A 100 -21.50 26.38 -27.77
C GLN A 100 -21.35 27.68 -27.01
N THR A 101 -20.57 27.64 -25.94
CA THR A 101 -20.20 28.84 -25.21
C THR A 101 -19.14 29.63 -25.99
N ILE A 102 -19.48 30.83 -26.43
CA ILE A 102 -18.58 31.69 -27.21
C ILE A 102 -17.72 32.55 -26.28
N PHE A 103 -18.29 33.05 -25.19
CA PHE A 103 -17.59 33.89 -24.23
C PHE A 103 -18.16 33.76 -22.84
N GLN A 104 -17.31 33.59 -21.84
CA GLN A 104 -17.67 33.47 -20.44
C GLN A 104 -16.71 34.27 -19.52
N GLY A 105 -16.30 35.47 -19.96
CA GLY A 105 -15.49 36.38 -19.14
C GLY A 105 -14.11 35.81 -18.76
N PHE A 106 -13.46 35.09 -19.68
CA PHE A 106 -12.15 34.40 -19.49
C PHE A 106 -12.14 33.28 -18.45
N ALA A 107 -13.29 32.87 -17.90
CA ALA A 107 -13.36 31.80 -16.91
C ALA A 107 -12.78 30.47 -17.44
N GLY A 108 -13.07 30.09 -18.68
CA GLY A 108 -12.53 28.88 -19.30
C GLY A 108 -11.01 28.91 -19.44
N ILE A 109 -10.42 30.07 -19.79
CA ILE A 109 -8.97 30.23 -19.90
C ILE A 109 -8.31 30.07 -18.53
N ALA A 110 -8.88 30.73 -17.49
CA ALA A 110 -8.39 30.59 -16.11
C ALA A 110 -8.55 29.17 -15.58
N GLY A 111 -9.64 28.46 -15.94
CA GLY A 111 -9.87 27.05 -15.64
C GLY A 111 -8.81 26.14 -16.25
N LEU A 112 -8.52 26.35 -17.53
CA LEU A 112 -7.47 25.60 -18.25
C LEU A 112 -6.08 25.82 -17.62
N GLU A 113 -5.71 27.06 -17.29
CA GLU A 113 -4.44 27.38 -16.63
C GLU A 113 -4.36 26.76 -15.22
N LYS A 114 -5.45 26.83 -14.43
CA LYS A 114 -5.55 26.18 -13.13
C LYS A 114 -5.29 24.69 -13.22
N ASN A 115 -5.91 23.99 -14.18
CA ASN A 115 -5.74 22.53 -14.30
C ASN A 115 -4.38 22.15 -14.89
N LYS A 116 -3.75 23.01 -15.70
CA LYS A 116 -2.35 22.85 -16.11
C LYS A 116 -1.40 22.90 -14.90
N ILE A 117 -1.57 23.89 -14.04
CA ILE A 117 -0.80 24.00 -12.79
C ILE A 117 -1.13 22.84 -11.85
N GLY A 118 -2.37 22.37 -11.85
CA GLY A 118 -2.81 21.17 -11.12
C GLY A 118 -2.04 19.91 -11.50
N LEU A 119 -1.78 19.71 -12.80
CA LEU A 119 -0.96 18.61 -13.29
C LEU A 119 0.50 18.73 -12.82
N ASP A 120 1.10 19.94 -12.88
CA ASP A 120 2.45 20.16 -12.37
C ASP A 120 2.54 19.89 -10.87
N LEU A 121 1.51 20.26 -10.11
CA LEU A 121 1.40 19.96 -8.69
C LEU A 121 1.30 18.45 -8.42
N ALA A 122 0.53 17.71 -9.23
CA ALA A 122 0.42 16.25 -9.11
C ALA A 122 1.77 15.56 -9.36
N GLN A 123 2.55 16.03 -10.35
CA GLN A 123 3.90 15.53 -10.62
C GLN A 123 4.86 15.80 -9.45
N ALA A 124 4.81 17.00 -8.87
CA ALA A 124 5.63 17.36 -7.70
C ALA A 124 5.26 16.52 -6.47
N LYS A 125 3.95 16.22 -6.28
CA LYS A 125 3.47 15.32 -5.22
C LYS A 125 3.96 13.89 -5.43
N LEU A 126 3.91 13.36 -6.65
CA LEU A 126 4.45 12.04 -6.94
C LEU A 126 5.93 11.95 -6.56
N LEU A 127 6.75 12.91 -6.97
CA LEU A 127 8.18 12.94 -6.62
C LEU A 127 8.40 12.94 -5.09
N LYS A 128 7.58 13.71 -4.35
CA LYS A 128 7.62 13.70 -2.89
C LYS A 128 7.28 12.32 -2.32
N VAL A 129 6.22 11.69 -2.79
CA VAL A 129 5.80 10.35 -2.32
C VAL A 129 6.84 9.29 -2.68
N GLU A 130 7.47 9.37 -3.85
CA GLU A 130 8.59 8.49 -4.24
C GLU A 130 9.74 8.58 -3.22
N GLN A 131 10.16 9.79 -2.88
CA GLN A 131 11.23 9.99 -1.88
C GLN A 131 10.85 9.46 -0.51
N GLU A 132 9.61 9.71 -0.05
CA GLU A 132 9.12 9.22 1.23
C GLU A 132 9.06 7.68 1.29
N ILE A 133 8.59 7.03 0.23
CA ILE A 133 8.50 5.56 0.18
C ILE A 133 9.88 4.93 0.11
N LEU A 134 10.80 5.47 -0.69
CA LEU A 134 12.17 4.99 -0.75
C LEU A 134 12.90 5.17 0.59
N TYR A 135 12.72 6.29 1.26
CA TYR A 135 13.26 6.50 2.61
C TYR A 135 12.71 5.47 3.60
N LYS A 136 11.38 5.29 3.66
CA LYS A 136 10.75 4.29 4.52
C LYS A 136 11.20 2.86 4.19
N ALA A 137 11.47 2.56 2.91
CA ALA A 137 11.99 1.26 2.51
C ALA A 137 13.43 1.02 3.02
N ILE A 138 14.28 2.05 3.02
CA ILE A 138 15.63 1.99 3.62
C ILE A 138 15.54 1.75 5.12
N GLU A 139 14.68 2.50 5.83
CA GLU A 139 14.46 2.32 7.27
C GLU A 139 13.94 0.90 7.59
N ALA A 140 12.96 0.40 6.84
CA ALA A 140 12.39 -0.93 7.04
C ALA A 140 13.43 -2.04 6.80
N TYR A 141 14.22 -1.91 5.73
CA TYR A 141 15.28 -2.85 5.39
C TYR A 141 16.36 -2.89 6.48
N SER A 142 16.89 -1.72 6.84
CA SER A 142 17.93 -1.58 7.86
C SER A 142 17.44 -1.99 9.26
N GLY A 143 16.19 -1.63 9.59
CA GLY A 143 15.53 -1.99 10.84
C GLY A 143 15.36 -3.50 10.99
N LEU A 144 15.05 -4.22 9.90
CA LEU A 144 14.93 -5.67 9.92
C LEU A 144 16.30 -6.35 10.12
N ILE A 145 17.36 -5.87 9.46
CA ILE A 145 18.73 -6.36 9.67
C ILE A 145 19.14 -6.13 11.13
N TYR A 146 18.95 -4.91 11.62
CA TYR A 146 19.29 -4.55 13.01
C TYR A 146 18.57 -5.42 14.03
N SER A 147 17.25 -5.62 13.87
CA SER A 147 16.46 -6.42 14.79
C SER A 147 16.85 -7.91 14.75
N ASN A 148 17.24 -8.43 13.58
CA ASN A 148 17.75 -9.78 13.43
C ASN A 148 19.10 -9.98 14.16
N GLU A 149 20.04 -9.04 13.99
CA GLU A 149 21.33 -9.10 14.70
C GLU A 149 21.17 -8.94 16.21
N LYS A 150 20.30 -8.01 16.65
CA LYS A 150 19.97 -7.82 18.06
C LYS A 150 19.40 -9.10 18.68
N LEU A 151 18.54 -9.82 17.97
CA LEU A 151 18.02 -11.12 18.42
C LEU A 151 19.13 -12.15 18.56
N ASN A 152 20.02 -12.25 17.55
CA ASN A 152 21.14 -13.19 17.58
C ASN A 152 22.10 -12.92 18.76
N ILE A 153 22.36 -11.64 19.04
CA ILE A 153 23.20 -11.24 20.18
C ILE A 153 22.55 -11.63 21.52
N ASN A 154 21.24 -11.33 21.68
CA ASN A 154 20.54 -11.67 22.93
C ASN A 154 20.40 -13.19 23.11
N GLN A 155 20.23 -13.97 22.04
CA GLN A 155 20.24 -15.43 22.10
C GLN A 155 21.59 -15.97 22.61
N ARG A 156 22.71 -15.42 22.09
CA ARG A 156 24.07 -15.79 22.56
C ARG A 156 24.27 -15.42 24.02
N ASN A 157 23.72 -14.29 24.44
CA ASN A 157 23.80 -13.86 25.85
C ASN A 157 23.03 -14.80 26.77
N VAL A 158 21.84 -15.26 26.39
CA VAL A 158 21.08 -16.28 27.14
C VAL A 158 21.90 -17.57 27.25
N ASN A 159 22.43 -18.08 26.14
CA ASN A 159 23.24 -19.31 26.14
C ASN A 159 24.51 -19.19 26.99
N LEU A 160 25.11 -17.99 27.06
CA LEU A 160 26.26 -17.73 27.94
C LEU A 160 25.86 -17.79 29.41
N LEU A 161 24.77 -17.14 29.79
CA LEU A 161 24.30 -17.10 31.18
C LEU A 161 23.74 -18.43 31.64
N GLU A 162 23.15 -19.25 30.77
CA GLU A 162 22.76 -20.64 31.07
C GLU A 162 23.99 -21.45 31.48
N ARG A 163 25.11 -21.39 30.74
CA ARG A 163 26.37 -22.05 31.10
C ARG A 163 26.98 -21.50 32.37
N GLN A 164 26.82 -20.19 32.64
CA GLN A 164 27.29 -19.59 33.89
C GLN A 164 26.52 -20.16 35.08
N VAL A 165 25.17 -20.25 35.00
CA VAL A 165 24.35 -20.85 36.06
C VAL A 165 24.72 -22.31 36.29
N GLU A 166 24.91 -23.12 35.23
CA GLU A 166 25.37 -24.52 35.34
C GLU A 166 26.71 -24.61 36.06
N THR A 167 27.65 -23.74 35.72
CA THR A 167 28.96 -23.68 36.36
C THR A 167 28.87 -23.27 37.84
N ASP A 168 28.07 -22.26 38.14
CA ASP A 168 27.90 -21.76 39.51
C ASP A 168 27.14 -22.78 40.37
N GLN A 169 26.18 -23.52 39.82
CA GLN A 169 25.56 -24.65 40.51
C GLN A 169 26.61 -25.72 40.92
N ALA A 170 27.49 -26.12 39.99
CA ALA A 170 28.54 -27.09 40.28
C ALA A 170 29.57 -26.58 41.28
N ARG A 171 29.82 -25.26 41.32
CA ARG A 171 30.71 -24.61 42.32
C ARG A 171 30.07 -24.53 43.71
N LEU A 172 28.76 -24.25 43.76
CA LEU A 172 27.99 -24.28 45.02
C LEU A 172 28.04 -25.66 45.67
N GLU A 173 27.80 -26.73 44.88
CA GLU A 173 27.86 -28.13 45.36
C GLU A 173 29.24 -28.50 45.96
N ARG A 174 30.31 -27.85 45.49
CA ARG A 174 31.68 -27.98 46.02
C ARG A 174 31.99 -27.01 47.19
N GLY A 175 31.02 -26.18 47.58
CA GLY A 175 31.18 -25.17 48.63
C GLY A 175 32.08 -24.00 48.24
N GLN A 176 32.29 -23.72 46.94
CA GLN A 176 33.21 -22.68 46.44
C GLN A 176 32.52 -21.32 46.30
N ILE A 177 31.21 -21.28 46.26
CA ILE A 177 30.40 -20.05 46.20
C ILE A 177 29.22 -20.16 47.18
N THR A 178 28.55 -19.03 47.41
CA THR A 178 27.37 -18.96 48.27
C THR A 178 26.06 -19.16 47.48
N LEU A 179 24.98 -19.48 48.18
CA LEU A 179 23.65 -19.53 47.57
C LEU A 179 23.22 -18.16 46.99
N ALA A 180 23.69 -17.06 47.59
CA ALA A 180 23.43 -15.72 47.10
C ALA A 180 24.11 -15.45 45.74
N ASP A 181 25.33 -15.99 45.53
CA ASP A 181 26.03 -15.88 44.25
C ASP A 181 25.26 -16.64 43.14
N LEU A 182 24.80 -17.85 43.43
CA LEU A 182 23.98 -18.59 42.48
C LEU A 182 22.67 -17.87 42.15
N ALA A 183 21.97 -17.37 43.18
CA ALA A 183 20.71 -16.62 42.97
C ALA A 183 20.93 -15.36 42.12
N GLN A 184 22.08 -14.71 42.22
CA GLN A 184 22.47 -13.58 41.38
C GLN A 184 22.64 -14.01 39.91
N SER A 185 23.29 -15.14 39.65
CA SER A 185 23.45 -15.69 38.30
C SER A 185 22.10 -16.09 37.67
N GLU A 186 21.22 -16.73 38.44
CA GLU A 186 19.88 -17.08 38.02
C GLU A 186 19.03 -15.84 37.71
N SER A 187 19.11 -14.80 38.55
CA SER A 187 18.44 -13.51 38.31
C SER A 187 18.93 -12.86 37.00
N SER A 188 20.24 -12.92 36.75
CA SER A 188 20.85 -12.40 35.51
C SER A 188 20.37 -13.17 34.28
N LEU A 189 20.25 -14.49 34.37
CA LEU A 189 19.68 -15.35 33.32
C LEU A 189 18.22 -15.00 33.05
N ALA A 190 17.39 -14.88 34.08
CA ALA A 190 16.00 -14.51 33.95
C ALA A 190 15.82 -13.14 33.26
N GLY A 191 16.66 -12.15 33.59
CA GLY A 191 16.71 -10.85 32.92
C GLY A 191 17.06 -10.96 31.44
N ALA A 192 18.07 -11.79 31.10
CA ALA A 192 18.48 -12.02 29.72
C ALA A 192 17.38 -12.74 28.90
N GLN A 193 16.70 -13.71 29.50
CA GLN A 193 15.56 -14.40 28.86
C GLN A 193 14.41 -13.44 28.58
N ALA A 194 14.05 -12.57 29.51
CA ALA A 194 13.05 -11.52 29.31
C ALA A 194 13.46 -10.59 28.15
N LYS A 195 14.73 -10.19 28.08
CA LYS A 195 15.26 -9.36 27.00
C LYS A 195 15.25 -10.05 25.65
N PHE A 196 15.53 -11.34 25.61
CA PHE A 196 15.42 -12.17 24.40
C PHE A 196 13.98 -12.22 23.86
N ILE A 197 12.99 -12.45 24.73
CA ILE A 197 11.58 -12.45 24.36
C ILE A 197 11.16 -11.08 23.79
N GLN A 198 11.55 -9.98 24.44
CA GLN A 198 11.31 -8.63 23.95
C GLN A 198 11.89 -8.45 22.54
N THR A 199 13.15 -8.82 22.36
CA THR A 199 13.85 -8.65 21.07
C THR A 199 13.25 -9.51 19.97
N ARG A 200 12.73 -10.70 20.30
CA ARG A 200 11.99 -11.55 19.37
C ARG A 200 10.73 -10.85 18.85
N ASN A 201 9.99 -10.18 19.72
CA ASN A 201 8.82 -9.41 19.33
C ASN A 201 9.19 -8.19 18.48
N GLU A 202 10.30 -7.49 18.82
CA GLU A 202 10.83 -6.39 18.01
C GLU A 202 11.17 -6.85 16.58
N LYS A 203 11.78 -8.06 16.42
CA LYS A 203 12.04 -8.64 15.09
C LYS A 203 10.76 -8.93 14.31
N ILE A 204 9.71 -9.46 14.97
CA ILE A 204 8.41 -9.69 14.32
C ILE A 204 7.83 -8.37 13.83
N THR A 205 7.84 -7.34 14.66
CA THR A 205 7.37 -5.99 14.27
C THR A 205 8.15 -5.42 13.10
N ALA A 206 9.48 -5.52 13.13
CA ALA A 206 10.33 -5.05 12.03
C ALA A 206 10.05 -5.81 10.72
N LYS A 207 9.78 -7.11 10.79
CA LYS A 207 9.36 -7.92 9.63
C LYS A 207 8.03 -7.42 9.05
N LEU A 208 7.03 -7.16 9.89
CA LEU A 208 5.73 -6.64 9.45
C LEU A 208 5.85 -5.25 8.80
N VAL A 209 6.70 -4.37 9.34
CA VAL A 209 6.99 -3.07 8.74
C VAL A 209 7.65 -3.24 7.37
N TYR A 210 8.62 -4.14 7.25
CA TYR A 210 9.24 -4.47 5.97
C TYR A 210 8.21 -4.95 4.95
N GLU A 211 7.39 -5.93 5.32
CA GLU A 211 6.37 -6.51 4.44
C GLU A 211 5.30 -5.48 4.01
N LYS A 212 4.96 -4.55 4.87
CA LYS A 212 4.02 -3.46 4.56
C LYS A 212 4.57 -2.48 3.52
N ILE A 213 5.87 -2.17 3.57
CA ILE A 213 6.46 -1.11 2.73
C ILE A 213 7.06 -1.67 1.45
N ILE A 214 7.78 -2.79 1.54
CA ILE A 214 8.55 -3.38 0.45
C ILE A 214 7.81 -4.55 -0.18
N GLY A 215 7.14 -5.37 0.65
CA GLY A 215 6.44 -6.57 0.23
C GLY A 215 6.95 -7.83 0.92
N PRO A 216 6.36 -8.99 0.60
CA PRO A 216 6.62 -10.23 1.32
C PRO A 216 8.08 -10.66 1.24
N ILE A 217 8.62 -11.13 2.38
CA ILE A 217 9.95 -11.70 2.48
C ILE A 217 9.87 -13.19 2.86
N VAL A 218 10.50 -14.05 2.08
CA VAL A 218 10.45 -15.51 2.31
C VAL A 218 11.39 -15.90 3.46
N ASN A 219 12.58 -15.28 3.57
CA ASN A 219 13.54 -15.59 4.61
C ASN A 219 14.30 -14.33 5.06
N THR A 220 14.14 -13.97 6.33
CA THR A 220 14.78 -12.80 6.93
C THR A 220 16.30 -12.95 7.09
N ASN A 221 16.84 -14.18 7.04
CA ASN A 221 18.29 -14.42 7.16
C ASN A 221 19.03 -14.20 5.83
N ASN A 222 18.32 -14.02 4.73
CA ASN A 222 18.89 -13.80 3.40
C ASN A 222 19.04 -12.32 3.03
N LEU A 223 18.96 -11.41 4.02
CA LEU A 223 19.25 -10.00 3.82
C LEU A 223 20.76 -9.78 3.81
N ASN A 224 21.28 -9.13 2.78
CA ASN A 224 22.68 -8.71 2.74
C ASN A 224 22.90 -7.48 3.63
N LYS A 225 24.00 -7.53 4.39
CA LYS A 225 24.48 -6.38 5.19
C LYS A 225 25.11 -5.33 4.29
#